data_08ee0c17481e3f3542f61a9d5586b2e6
#
_entry.id   08ee0c17481e3f3542f61a9d5586b2e6
#
_cell.length_a   1.000
_cell.length_b   1.000
_cell.length_c   1.000
_cell.angle_alpha   90.00
_cell.angle_beta   90.00
_cell.angle_gamma   90.00
#
_symmetry.space_group_name_H-M   'P 1'
#
loop_
_entity.id
_entity.type
_entity.pdbx_description
1 polymer ?
#
loop_
_entity_poly.entity_id
_entity_poly.type
_entity_poly.pdbx_seq_one_letter_code
_entity_poly.pdbx_strand_id
1 'polypeptide(L)'
;MPIDVAEAIAAEPRETDLAWDHKDVQLYHLGLGAGSVPGRRDAATDPDELRYTLESRLHVLPSFATVAGGALAAGGGLSAPGIDVDLAAVLHGGQRIELHRPLPVAGRATQTARVAAVHDKGKAAVIVLRSEVADADGPLWTSDTQIYVRGEGGFGGERGPSARLELPDRTPDLTVERPIRPDQALLYRLSGDWNPLHADPEFAKLAGFDKPILHGLCSYGMALKAVVDTALDGDVARVRSYSTRFAGVVFPGETLRVRMWRTESENGRRIQVSVTAVERDDAPVLADTVIEPV
;
A
#
# COMPACT_ATOMS: atom_id res chain seq x y z
N MET A 1 -13.40 22.13 16.56
CA MET A 1 -13.51 20.80 15.95
C MET A 1 -12.08 20.37 15.64
N PRO A 2 -11.71 19.11 15.75
CA PRO A 2 -10.33 18.65 15.55
C PRO A 2 -9.86 18.72 14.10
N ILE A 3 -10.77 18.98 13.15
CA ILE A 3 -10.45 19.16 11.73
C ILE A 3 -11.05 20.48 11.23
N ASP A 4 -10.19 21.40 10.79
CA ASP A 4 -10.54 22.55 9.97
C ASP A 4 -10.18 22.24 8.51
N VAL A 5 -11.21 21.93 7.71
CA VAL A 5 -11.04 21.50 6.32
C VAL A 5 -10.44 22.62 5.45
N ALA A 6 -10.85 23.87 5.67
CA ALA A 6 -10.37 24.99 4.87
C ALA A 6 -8.89 25.27 5.14
N GLU A 7 -8.49 25.27 6.42
CA GLU A 7 -7.11 25.43 6.82
C GLU A 7 -6.24 24.26 6.32
N ALA A 8 -6.71 23.01 6.47
CA ALA A 8 -5.98 21.84 6.05
C ALA A 8 -5.70 21.80 4.54
N ILE A 9 -6.66 22.19 3.71
CA ILE A 9 -6.51 22.22 2.25
C ILE A 9 -5.67 23.43 1.80
N ALA A 10 -5.74 24.56 2.51
CA ALA A 10 -4.98 25.77 2.21
C ALA A 10 -3.54 25.72 2.71
N ALA A 11 -3.19 24.71 3.52
CA ALA A 11 -1.83 24.57 4.06
C ALA A 11 -0.79 24.44 2.94
N GLU A 12 0.35 25.10 3.10
CA GLU A 12 1.46 25.01 2.15
C GLU A 12 1.94 23.55 2.02
N PRO A 13 2.19 23.09 0.79
CA PRO A 13 2.74 21.76 0.57
C PRO A 13 4.09 21.59 1.26
N ARG A 14 4.32 20.40 1.82
CA ARG A 14 5.59 20.06 2.45
C ARG A 14 6.50 19.38 1.45
N GLU A 15 7.70 19.91 1.29
CA GLU A 15 8.75 19.28 0.50
C GLU A 15 9.69 18.47 1.37
N THR A 16 10.12 17.32 0.85
CA THR A 16 11.06 16.41 1.52
C THR A 16 11.92 15.71 0.48
N ASP A 17 13.23 15.71 0.70
CA ASP A 17 14.17 14.98 -0.15
C ASP A 17 14.14 13.49 0.19
N LEU A 18 14.02 12.67 -0.84
CA LEU A 18 14.06 11.23 -0.77
C LEU A 18 15.34 10.69 -1.41
N ALA A 19 15.91 9.65 -0.83
CA ALA A 19 17.03 8.92 -1.41
C ALA A 19 16.91 7.43 -1.09
N TRP A 20 17.18 6.59 -2.07
CA TRP A 20 17.20 5.14 -1.92
C TRP A 20 18.25 4.50 -2.81
N ASP A 21 18.64 3.28 -2.47
CA ASP A 21 19.55 2.46 -3.26
C ASP A 21 19.01 1.03 -3.46
N HIS A 22 19.80 0.20 -4.13
CA HIS A 22 19.43 -1.21 -4.40
C HIS A 22 19.17 -2.01 -3.13
N LYS A 23 19.83 -1.68 -2.00
CA LYS A 23 19.63 -2.36 -0.73
C LYS A 23 18.24 -2.08 -0.15
N ASP A 24 17.74 -0.84 -0.28
CA ASP A 24 16.40 -0.49 0.17
C ASP A 24 15.35 -1.24 -0.64
N VAL A 25 15.52 -1.33 -1.95
CA VAL A 25 14.66 -2.09 -2.85
C VAL A 25 14.66 -3.58 -2.52
N GLN A 26 15.84 -4.18 -2.34
CA GLN A 26 15.98 -5.59 -1.96
C GLN A 26 15.35 -5.87 -0.60
N LEU A 27 15.59 -5.00 0.40
CA LEU A 27 15.01 -5.11 1.73
C LEU A 27 13.47 -5.08 1.69
N TYR A 28 12.91 -4.16 0.91
CA TYR A 28 11.47 -4.09 0.69
C TYR A 28 10.92 -5.38 0.08
N HIS A 29 11.55 -5.89 -0.98
CA HIS A 29 11.12 -7.12 -1.63
C HIS A 29 11.24 -8.35 -0.71
N LEU A 30 12.31 -8.47 0.07
CA LEU A 30 12.44 -9.50 1.09
C LEU A 30 11.35 -9.36 2.17
N GLY A 31 11.01 -8.11 2.52
CA GLY A 31 9.89 -7.77 3.39
C GLY A 31 8.53 -8.20 2.83
N LEU A 32 8.38 -8.33 1.51
CA LEU A 32 7.21 -8.89 0.84
C LEU A 32 7.25 -10.42 0.66
N GLY A 33 8.35 -11.07 1.07
CA GLY A 33 8.53 -12.51 0.93
C GLY A 33 9.17 -12.96 -0.38
N ALA A 34 9.79 -12.06 -1.15
CA ALA A 34 10.56 -12.45 -2.34
C ALA A 34 11.69 -13.43 -1.95
N GLY A 35 11.95 -14.42 -2.82
CA GLY A 35 12.90 -15.50 -2.55
C GLY A 35 12.42 -16.54 -1.53
N SER A 36 11.17 -16.42 -1.05
CA SER A 36 10.58 -17.35 -0.06
C SER A 36 9.19 -17.78 -0.50
N VAL A 37 9.11 -18.66 -1.49
CA VAL A 37 7.85 -19.25 -1.94
C VAL A 37 7.59 -20.53 -1.14
N PRO A 38 6.50 -20.61 -0.37
CA PRO A 38 6.19 -21.79 0.43
C PRO A 38 6.10 -23.06 -0.40
N GLY A 39 6.65 -24.15 0.14
CA GLY A 39 6.71 -25.43 -0.56
C GLY A 39 7.80 -25.54 -1.63
N ARG A 40 8.48 -24.43 -1.98
CA ARG A 40 9.60 -24.42 -2.92
C ARG A 40 10.92 -24.17 -2.21
N ARG A 41 11.73 -25.22 -2.08
CA ARG A 41 13.07 -25.13 -1.43
C ARG A 41 14.09 -24.36 -2.26
N ASP A 42 13.88 -24.25 -3.57
CA ASP A 42 14.70 -23.58 -4.56
C ASP A 42 14.28 -22.13 -4.86
N ALA A 43 13.26 -21.63 -4.18
CA ALA A 43 12.71 -20.29 -4.43
C ALA A 43 13.79 -19.18 -4.38
N ALA A 44 14.73 -19.27 -3.43
CA ALA A 44 15.81 -18.28 -3.30
C ALA A 44 16.78 -18.25 -4.48
N THR A 45 16.79 -19.27 -5.34
CA THR A 45 17.62 -19.36 -6.54
C THR A 45 16.82 -19.38 -7.83
N ASP A 46 15.50 -19.30 -7.74
CA ASP A 46 14.62 -19.22 -8.89
C ASP A 46 14.86 -17.92 -9.67
N PRO A 47 15.09 -17.98 -10.99
CA PRO A 47 15.30 -16.80 -11.82
C PRO A 47 14.18 -15.75 -11.70
N ASP A 48 12.94 -16.18 -11.50
CA ASP A 48 11.79 -15.30 -11.36
C ASP A 48 11.74 -14.59 -9.99
N GLU A 49 12.23 -15.22 -8.93
CA GLU A 49 12.39 -14.57 -7.61
C GLU A 49 13.67 -13.72 -7.54
N LEU A 50 14.75 -14.13 -8.24
CA LEU A 50 16.02 -13.38 -8.27
C LEU A 50 15.87 -11.99 -8.92
N ARG A 51 14.85 -11.75 -9.75
CA ARG A 51 14.55 -10.39 -10.26
C ARG A 51 14.18 -9.40 -9.17
N TYR A 52 13.83 -9.87 -7.97
CA TYR A 52 13.49 -9.04 -6.82
C TYR A 52 14.59 -8.97 -5.75
N THR A 53 15.60 -9.82 -5.85
CA THR A 53 16.58 -9.99 -4.76
C THR A 53 18.03 -9.92 -5.19
N LEU A 54 18.33 -10.06 -6.49
CA LEU A 54 19.69 -10.02 -7.04
C LEU A 54 19.95 -8.68 -7.74
N GLU A 55 20.91 -7.91 -7.26
CA GLU A 55 21.22 -6.55 -7.71
C GLU A 55 21.49 -6.44 -9.22
N SER A 56 22.08 -7.46 -9.86
CA SER A 56 22.35 -7.47 -11.30
C SER A 56 21.10 -7.67 -12.18
N ARG A 57 19.97 -8.01 -11.59
CA ARG A 57 18.67 -8.27 -12.25
C ARG A 57 17.52 -7.55 -11.61
N LEU A 58 17.77 -6.63 -10.69
CA LEU A 58 16.78 -6.07 -9.80
C LEU A 58 15.73 -5.26 -10.55
N HIS A 59 14.49 -5.69 -10.46
CA HIS A 59 13.29 -4.96 -10.87
C HIS A 59 12.64 -4.33 -9.65
N VAL A 60 12.13 -3.11 -9.77
CA VAL A 60 11.49 -2.40 -8.67
C VAL A 60 9.98 -2.56 -8.77
N LEU A 61 9.36 -3.22 -7.79
CA LEU A 61 7.91 -3.29 -7.71
C LEU A 61 7.33 -1.87 -7.52
N PRO A 62 6.30 -1.48 -8.28
CA PRO A 62 5.65 -0.16 -8.16
C PRO A 62 5.23 0.21 -6.74
N SER A 63 4.80 -0.77 -5.94
CA SER A 63 4.44 -0.55 -4.54
C SER A 63 5.61 -0.07 -3.64
N PHE A 64 6.87 -0.20 -4.07
CA PHE A 64 8.01 0.40 -3.39
C PHE A 64 7.89 1.92 -3.27
N ALA A 65 7.17 2.59 -4.18
CA ALA A 65 6.86 4.02 -4.13
C ALA A 65 6.28 4.46 -2.76
N THR A 66 5.61 3.57 -2.04
CA THR A 66 5.00 3.89 -0.74
C THR A 66 6.01 4.03 0.41
N VAL A 67 7.23 3.49 0.24
CA VAL A 67 8.28 3.50 1.28
C VAL A 67 9.61 4.08 0.79
N ALA A 68 9.76 4.35 -0.51
CA ALA A 68 10.99 4.79 -1.14
C ALA A 68 11.60 6.00 -0.43
N GLY A 69 12.84 5.91 0.04
CA GLY A 69 13.57 7.00 0.66
C GLY A 69 12.90 7.60 1.91
N GLY A 70 12.02 6.84 2.59
CA GLY A 70 11.28 7.33 3.74
C GLY A 70 9.97 8.05 3.38
N ALA A 71 9.44 7.88 2.15
CA ALA A 71 8.22 8.53 1.65
C ALA A 71 7.02 8.38 2.61
N LEU A 72 6.90 7.25 3.29
CA LEU A 72 5.84 7.01 4.28
C LEU A 72 5.93 8.00 5.45
N ALA A 73 7.11 8.18 6.03
CA ALA A 73 7.33 9.12 7.14
C ALA A 73 7.28 10.58 6.67
N ALA A 74 7.73 10.83 5.44
CA ALA A 74 7.77 12.16 4.85
C ALA A 74 6.36 12.71 4.54
N GLY A 75 5.37 11.85 4.36
CA GLY A 75 3.99 12.23 4.07
C GLY A 75 3.29 13.06 5.14
N GLY A 76 3.78 13.08 6.38
CA GLY A 76 3.54 14.04 7.49
C GLY A 76 2.14 14.60 7.73
N GLY A 77 1.13 14.14 7.01
CA GLY A 77 -0.15 14.80 6.87
C GLY A 77 -1.06 14.84 8.08
N LEU A 78 -0.72 14.09 9.14
CA LEU A 78 -1.45 14.17 10.42
C LEU A 78 -0.97 15.34 11.28
N SER A 79 0.15 15.97 10.92
CA SER A 79 0.67 17.20 11.54
C SER A 79 0.45 18.44 10.67
N ALA A 80 -0.42 18.34 9.64
CA ALA A 80 -0.78 19.50 8.81
C ALA A 80 -1.60 20.50 9.63
N PRO A 81 -1.47 21.82 9.36
CA PRO A 81 -2.36 22.82 9.92
C PRO A 81 -3.82 22.40 9.72
N GLY A 82 -4.70 22.73 10.68
CA GLY A 82 -6.11 22.34 10.63
C GLY A 82 -6.41 20.87 10.91
N ILE A 83 -5.42 20.02 11.22
CA ILE A 83 -5.60 18.61 11.60
C ILE A 83 -5.05 18.40 13.00
N ASP A 84 -5.94 18.20 13.97
CA ASP A 84 -5.61 17.87 15.37
C ASP A 84 -6.42 16.63 15.78
N VAL A 85 -5.93 15.44 15.41
CA VAL A 85 -6.63 14.18 15.60
C VAL A 85 -5.87 13.24 16.53
N ASP A 86 -6.61 12.43 17.28
CA ASP A 86 -6.01 11.38 18.11
C ASP A 86 -5.42 10.28 17.21
N LEU A 87 -4.10 10.07 17.29
CA LEU A 87 -3.39 9.04 16.54
C LEU A 87 -3.91 7.62 16.82
N ALA A 88 -4.50 7.37 18.01
CA ALA A 88 -5.13 6.08 18.32
C ALA A 88 -6.43 5.84 17.54
N ALA A 89 -7.05 6.89 17.02
CA ALA A 89 -8.24 6.79 16.17
C ALA A 89 -7.91 6.61 14.67
N VAL A 90 -6.63 6.74 14.31
CA VAL A 90 -6.16 6.75 12.92
C VAL A 90 -5.96 5.34 12.38
N LEU A 91 -6.46 5.10 11.18
CA LEU A 91 -6.25 3.88 10.40
C LEU A 91 -5.85 4.23 8.96
N HIS A 92 -5.01 3.42 8.36
CA HIS A 92 -4.74 3.49 6.93
C HIS A 92 -5.97 2.94 6.18
N GLY A 93 -6.76 3.82 5.58
CA GLY A 93 -8.04 3.47 4.94
C GLY A 93 -7.90 2.99 3.50
N GLY A 94 -6.93 3.52 2.77
CA GLY A 94 -6.69 3.14 1.37
C GLY A 94 -5.40 3.74 0.82
N GLN A 95 -4.92 3.15 -0.26
CA GLN A 95 -3.71 3.55 -0.95
C GLN A 95 -3.91 3.52 -2.46
N ARG A 96 -3.45 4.56 -3.16
CA ARG A 96 -3.31 4.60 -4.61
C ARG A 96 -1.91 5.07 -4.96
N ILE A 97 -1.32 4.45 -5.95
CA ILE A 97 -0.13 4.94 -6.65
C ILE A 97 -0.43 5.05 -8.15
N GLU A 98 0.19 6.01 -8.78
CA GLU A 98 0.21 6.17 -10.23
C GLU A 98 1.64 6.42 -10.67
N LEU A 99 2.17 5.55 -11.53
CA LEU A 99 3.53 5.63 -12.04
C LEU A 99 3.54 6.47 -13.32
N HIS A 100 4.41 7.46 -13.37
CA HIS A 100 4.65 8.25 -14.59
C HIS A 100 5.76 7.63 -15.44
N ARG A 101 6.63 6.84 -14.82
CA ARG A 101 7.67 6.02 -15.44
C ARG A 101 8.13 4.90 -14.49
N PRO A 102 8.81 3.86 -14.96
CA PRO A 102 9.36 2.81 -14.12
C PRO A 102 10.26 3.37 -13.01
N LEU A 103 10.15 2.83 -11.80
CA LEU A 103 10.96 3.24 -10.67
C LEU A 103 12.42 2.78 -10.86
N PRO A 104 13.41 3.67 -10.67
CA PRO A 104 14.80 3.30 -10.70
C PRO A 104 15.21 2.51 -9.45
N VAL A 105 16.20 1.61 -9.61
CA VAL A 105 16.77 0.80 -8.52
C VAL A 105 17.45 1.66 -7.45
N ALA A 106 17.99 2.78 -7.82
CA ALA A 106 18.55 3.78 -6.93
C ALA A 106 18.14 5.17 -7.42
N GLY A 107 17.91 6.10 -6.50
CA GLY A 107 17.45 7.43 -6.90
C GLY A 107 17.56 8.47 -5.79
N ARG A 108 17.42 9.71 -6.24
CA ARG A 108 17.19 10.89 -5.40
C ARG A 108 16.03 11.65 -6.02
N ALA A 109 15.07 12.06 -5.22
CA ALA A 109 13.88 12.75 -5.67
C ALA A 109 13.38 13.72 -4.60
N THR A 110 12.53 14.65 -4.98
CA THR A 110 11.81 15.51 -4.04
C THR A 110 10.34 15.06 -4.00
N GLN A 111 9.82 14.86 -2.81
CA GLN A 111 8.41 14.63 -2.55
C GLN A 111 7.75 15.93 -2.13
N THR A 112 6.67 16.31 -2.81
CA THR A 112 5.77 17.39 -2.41
C THR A 112 4.47 16.79 -1.90
N ALA A 113 4.17 16.96 -0.60
CA ALA A 113 3.01 16.36 0.05
C ALA A 113 2.02 17.43 0.55
N ARG A 114 0.72 17.17 0.39
CA ARG A 114 -0.36 18.07 0.83
C ARG A 114 -1.63 17.31 1.18
N VAL A 115 -2.49 17.93 1.96
CA VAL A 115 -3.88 17.48 2.13
C VAL A 115 -4.64 17.81 0.84
N ALA A 116 -5.08 16.79 0.12
CA ALA A 116 -5.79 16.96 -1.15
C ALA A 116 -7.31 17.03 -0.96
N ALA A 117 -7.84 16.35 0.06
CA ALA A 117 -9.25 16.36 0.41
C ALA A 117 -9.47 15.91 1.85
N VAL A 118 -10.60 16.34 2.43
CA VAL A 118 -11.11 15.82 3.70
C VAL A 118 -12.60 15.51 3.52
N HIS A 119 -12.98 14.25 3.76
CA HIS A 119 -14.35 13.78 3.54
C HIS A 119 -15.04 13.44 4.87
N ASP A 120 -16.26 13.93 5.04
CA ASP A 120 -17.14 13.61 6.16
C ASP A 120 -17.91 12.32 5.88
N LYS A 121 -17.59 11.23 6.59
CA LYS A 121 -18.31 9.95 6.49
C LYS A 121 -19.41 9.80 7.57
N GLY A 122 -19.76 10.88 8.26
CA GLY A 122 -20.78 10.92 9.33
C GLY A 122 -20.22 10.48 10.68
N LYS A 123 -19.65 9.30 10.81
CA LYS A 123 -19.03 8.79 12.05
C LYS A 123 -17.50 8.85 12.05
N ALA A 124 -16.91 9.24 10.93
CA ALA A 124 -15.47 9.28 10.74
C ALA A 124 -15.11 10.35 9.70
N ALA A 125 -13.87 10.81 9.71
CA ALA A 125 -13.27 11.58 8.63
C ALA A 125 -12.41 10.68 7.76
N VAL A 126 -12.27 11.03 6.47
CA VAL A 126 -11.24 10.50 5.59
C VAL A 126 -10.40 11.65 5.07
N ILE A 127 -9.14 11.69 5.49
CA ILE A 127 -8.15 12.66 5.03
C ILE A 127 -7.40 12.03 3.87
N VAL A 128 -7.36 12.69 2.72
CA VAL A 128 -6.60 12.25 1.55
C VAL A 128 -5.32 13.05 1.47
N LEU A 129 -4.20 12.37 1.68
CA LEU A 129 -2.86 12.93 1.51
C LEU A 129 -2.37 12.60 0.11
N ARG A 130 -2.07 13.63 -0.66
CA ARG A 130 -1.42 13.48 -1.96
C ARG A 130 0.05 13.82 -1.86
N SER A 131 0.87 12.89 -2.37
CA SER A 131 2.30 13.09 -2.55
C SER A 131 2.65 12.97 -4.02
N GLU A 132 3.34 13.95 -4.55
CA GLU A 132 3.88 13.99 -5.91
C GLU A 132 5.40 13.92 -5.80
N VAL A 133 6.00 12.95 -6.49
CA VAL A 133 7.46 12.72 -6.41
C VAL A 133 8.08 12.88 -7.78
N ALA A 134 9.10 13.73 -7.85
CA ALA A 134 9.86 14.01 -9.06
C ALA A 134 11.36 13.99 -8.80
N ASP A 135 12.14 13.62 -9.80
CA ASP A 135 13.59 13.75 -9.82
C ASP A 135 14.05 14.72 -10.93
N ALA A 136 15.33 14.73 -11.24
CA ALA A 136 15.91 15.62 -12.27
C ALA A 136 15.33 15.37 -13.68
N ASP A 137 14.81 14.15 -13.93
CA ASP A 137 14.25 13.76 -15.23
C ASP A 137 12.70 13.99 -15.28
N GLY A 138 12.09 14.51 -14.21
CA GLY A 138 10.68 14.83 -14.11
C GLY A 138 9.88 13.92 -13.19
N PRO A 139 8.53 13.87 -13.33
CA PRO A 139 7.65 13.12 -12.44
C PRO A 139 7.97 11.61 -12.42
N LEU A 140 8.03 11.03 -11.23
CA LEU A 140 8.21 9.60 -10.99
C LEU A 140 6.90 8.91 -10.67
N TRP A 141 6.22 9.36 -9.61
CA TRP A 141 4.92 8.83 -9.21
C TRP A 141 4.08 9.86 -8.45
N THR A 142 2.78 9.61 -8.44
CA THR A 142 1.83 10.26 -7.53
C THR A 142 1.27 9.20 -6.59
N SER A 143 1.10 9.54 -5.31
CA SER A 143 0.52 8.66 -4.29
C SER A 143 -0.61 9.37 -3.57
N ASP A 144 -1.78 8.70 -3.43
CA ASP A 144 -2.87 9.14 -2.58
C ASP A 144 -3.02 8.15 -1.42
N THR A 145 -2.79 8.63 -0.21
CA THR A 145 -2.98 7.88 1.03
C THR A 145 -4.27 8.34 1.70
N GLN A 146 -5.21 7.43 1.91
CA GLN A 146 -6.45 7.70 2.62
C GLN A 146 -6.29 7.35 4.09
N ILE A 147 -6.37 8.35 4.94
CA ILE A 147 -6.33 8.19 6.39
C ILE A 147 -7.76 8.24 6.92
N TYR A 148 -8.20 7.15 7.53
CA TYR A 148 -9.50 7.04 8.15
C TYR A 148 -9.37 7.36 9.64
N VAL A 149 -10.09 8.39 10.11
CA VAL A 149 -10.06 8.83 11.51
C VAL A 149 -11.41 8.54 12.15
N ARG A 150 -11.44 7.57 13.06
CA ARG A 150 -12.65 7.16 13.75
C ARG A 150 -13.12 8.26 14.70
N GLY A 151 -14.43 8.49 14.73
CA GLY A 151 -15.04 9.46 15.66
C GLY A 151 -15.00 10.91 15.19
N GLU A 152 -14.24 11.24 14.15
CA GLU A 152 -14.00 12.61 13.68
C GLU A 152 -14.87 13.02 12.48
N GLY A 153 -16.05 12.42 12.36
CA GLY A 153 -17.05 12.80 11.35
C GLY A 153 -18.13 13.71 11.89
N GLY A 154 -19.09 14.10 11.03
CA GLY A 154 -20.25 14.92 11.39
C GLY A 154 -19.97 16.42 11.38
N PHE A 155 -18.89 16.86 10.74
CA PHE A 155 -18.57 18.28 10.58
C PHE A 155 -19.28 18.96 9.40
N GLY A 156 -20.10 18.22 8.61
CA GLY A 156 -20.93 18.77 7.53
C GLY A 156 -20.18 19.01 6.22
N GLY A 157 -19.00 18.39 6.05
CA GLY A 157 -18.21 18.41 4.83
C GLY A 157 -18.75 17.49 3.73
N GLU A 158 -18.09 17.51 2.56
CA GLU A 158 -18.40 16.60 1.46
C GLU A 158 -18.17 15.14 1.88
N ARG A 159 -19.09 14.24 1.47
CA ARG A 159 -18.97 12.81 1.76
C ARG A 159 -17.84 12.12 0.98
N GLY A 160 -17.42 12.71 -0.13
CA GLY A 160 -16.47 12.11 -1.04
C GLY A 160 -16.96 10.80 -1.68
N PRO A 161 -16.12 10.11 -2.46
CA PRO A 161 -16.46 8.87 -3.14
C PRO A 161 -16.91 7.79 -2.15
N SER A 162 -18.01 7.08 -2.50
CA SER A 162 -18.57 5.99 -1.68
C SER A 162 -18.85 4.73 -2.50
N ALA A 163 -18.63 4.79 -3.82
CA ALA A 163 -18.84 3.64 -4.69
C ALA A 163 -17.92 2.49 -4.29
N ARG A 164 -18.49 1.29 -4.17
CA ARG A 164 -17.76 0.04 -3.99
C ARG A 164 -17.52 -0.58 -5.36
N LEU A 165 -16.35 -1.17 -5.52
CA LEU A 165 -16.06 -1.95 -6.71
C LEU A 165 -16.85 -3.26 -6.64
N GLU A 166 -17.75 -3.47 -7.62
CA GLU A 166 -18.40 -4.76 -7.80
C GLU A 166 -17.45 -5.70 -8.51
N LEU A 167 -17.16 -6.84 -7.88
CA LEU A 167 -16.38 -7.91 -8.50
C LEU A 167 -17.25 -8.61 -9.56
N PRO A 168 -16.64 -9.11 -10.65
CA PRO A 168 -17.38 -9.85 -11.65
C PRO A 168 -18.05 -11.11 -11.06
N ASP A 169 -19.32 -11.32 -11.41
CA ASP A 169 -20.07 -12.52 -11.03
C ASP A 169 -19.67 -13.72 -11.91
N ARG A 170 -18.40 -14.08 -11.83
CA ARG A 170 -17.80 -15.24 -12.52
C ARG A 170 -16.55 -15.70 -11.76
N THR A 171 -16.11 -16.91 -12.04
CA THR A 171 -14.86 -17.43 -11.52
C THR A 171 -13.69 -16.50 -11.84
N PRO A 172 -12.75 -16.27 -10.89
CA PRO A 172 -11.52 -15.54 -11.13
C PRO A 172 -10.73 -16.15 -12.30
N ASP A 173 -10.11 -15.32 -13.11
CA ASP A 173 -9.20 -15.78 -14.16
C ASP A 173 -7.93 -16.41 -13.58
N LEU A 174 -7.48 -15.90 -12.42
CA LEU A 174 -6.33 -16.40 -11.68
C LEU A 174 -6.62 -16.36 -10.18
N THR A 175 -6.12 -17.35 -9.46
CA THR A 175 -6.12 -17.39 -7.99
C THR A 175 -4.77 -17.90 -7.53
N VAL A 176 -4.15 -17.18 -6.61
CA VAL A 176 -2.88 -17.58 -5.99
C VAL A 176 -2.93 -17.37 -4.48
N GLU A 177 -2.21 -18.21 -3.76
CA GLU A 177 -2.04 -18.07 -2.31
C GLU A 177 -0.61 -17.61 -2.01
N ARG A 178 -0.51 -16.73 -1.03
CA ARG A 178 0.75 -16.14 -0.56
C ARG A 178 0.78 -16.24 0.96
N PRO A 179 1.37 -17.30 1.52
CA PRO A 179 1.57 -17.42 2.96
C PRO A 179 2.47 -16.28 3.47
N ILE A 180 2.09 -15.78 4.62
CA ILE A 180 2.81 -14.74 5.35
C ILE A 180 3.74 -15.42 6.33
N ARG A 181 5.04 -15.14 6.25
CA ARG A 181 6.02 -15.69 7.19
C ARG A 181 5.74 -15.19 8.61
N PRO A 182 6.02 -15.99 9.65
CA PRO A 182 5.86 -15.53 11.04
C PRO A 182 6.67 -14.27 11.37
N ASP A 183 7.83 -14.08 10.73
CA ASP A 183 8.73 -12.93 10.90
C ASP A 183 8.51 -11.82 9.85
N GLN A 184 7.49 -11.92 8.99
CA GLN A 184 7.25 -11.01 7.87
C GLN A 184 7.15 -9.55 8.31
N ALA A 185 6.40 -9.28 9.39
CA ALA A 185 6.23 -7.92 9.89
C ALA A 185 7.54 -7.34 10.44
N LEU A 186 8.39 -8.18 11.07
CA LEU A 186 9.69 -7.77 11.60
C LEU A 186 10.68 -7.39 10.49
N LEU A 187 10.57 -8.05 9.35
CA LEU A 187 11.39 -7.74 8.19
C LEU A 187 10.85 -6.52 7.44
N TYR A 188 9.52 -6.47 7.19
CA TYR A 188 8.89 -5.38 6.43
C TYR A 188 9.06 -4.02 7.12
N ARG A 189 8.96 -3.94 8.46
CA ARG A 189 9.11 -2.69 9.21
C ARG A 189 10.45 -1.97 8.98
N LEU A 190 11.50 -2.70 8.57
CA LEU A 190 12.80 -2.14 8.23
C LEU A 190 12.76 -1.24 7.00
N SER A 191 11.69 -1.31 6.20
CA SER A 191 11.43 -0.38 5.09
C SER A 191 10.85 0.98 5.55
N GLY A 192 10.78 1.23 6.87
CA GLY A 192 10.48 2.56 7.43
C GLY A 192 9.19 2.67 8.26
N ASP A 193 8.37 1.62 8.35
CA ASP A 193 7.18 1.62 9.21
C ASP A 193 7.47 0.98 10.58
N TRP A 194 7.89 1.80 11.51
CA TRP A 194 8.30 1.38 12.86
C TRP A 194 7.13 1.30 13.86
N ASN A 195 5.87 1.40 13.42
CA ASN A 195 4.72 1.33 14.31
C ASN A 195 4.78 0.05 15.17
N PRO A 196 4.75 0.15 16.51
CA PRO A 196 4.85 -0.99 17.41
C PRO A 196 3.67 -1.97 17.28
N LEU A 197 2.54 -1.54 16.73
CA LEU A 197 1.38 -2.38 16.43
C LEU A 197 1.73 -3.64 15.63
N HIS A 198 2.80 -3.58 14.84
CA HIS A 198 3.24 -4.67 13.97
C HIS A 198 4.34 -5.55 14.56
N ALA A 199 4.81 -5.25 15.79
CA ALA A 199 5.95 -5.96 16.37
C ALA A 199 5.81 -6.23 17.88
N ASP A 200 5.13 -5.34 18.63
CA ASP A 200 5.02 -5.42 20.08
C ASP A 200 3.66 -6.03 20.49
N PRO A 201 3.66 -7.24 21.12
CA PRO A 201 2.42 -7.87 21.56
C PRO A 201 1.64 -7.06 22.62
N GLU A 202 2.34 -6.31 23.49
CA GLU A 202 1.67 -5.51 24.51
C GLU A 202 0.97 -4.30 23.89
N PHE A 203 1.65 -3.63 22.95
CA PHE A 203 1.04 -2.55 22.18
C PHE A 203 -0.15 -3.04 21.34
N ALA A 204 -0.03 -4.20 20.69
CA ALA A 204 -1.12 -4.78 19.93
C ALA A 204 -2.36 -5.03 20.79
N LYS A 205 -2.19 -5.55 22.01
CA LYS A 205 -3.30 -5.73 22.97
C LYS A 205 -3.96 -4.41 23.38
N LEU A 206 -3.18 -3.36 23.62
CA LEU A 206 -3.72 -2.02 23.90
C LEU A 206 -4.54 -1.47 22.72
N ALA A 207 -4.14 -1.83 21.49
CA ALA A 207 -4.87 -1.48 20.26
C ALA A 207 -6.07 -2.41 19.97
N GLY A 208 -6.34 -3.40 20.82
CA GLY A 208 -7.49 -4.31 20.72
C GLY A 208 -7.24 -5.56 19.85
N PHE A 209 -5.97 -5.94 19.64
CA PHE A 209 -5.59 -7.15 18.91
C PHE A 209 -4.91 -8.17 19.83
N ASP A 210 -5.18 -9.44 19.64
CA ASP A 210 -4.58 -10.52 20.46
C ASP A 210 -3.07 -10.67 20.26
N LYS A 211 -2.57 -10.26 19.09
CA LYS A 211 -1.16 -10.31 18.67
C LYS A 211 -0.86 -9.25 17.62
N PRO A 212 0.42 -8.93 17.35
CA PRO A 212 0.80 -8.00 16.30
C PRO A 212 0.20 -8.37 14.93
N ILE A 213 -0.31 -7.37 14.24
CA ILE A 213 -0.86 -7.52 12.89
C ILE A 213 0.20 -7.25 11.84
N LEU A 214 0.02 -7.77 10.61
CA LEU A 214 0.86 -7.40 9.48
C LEU A 214 0.53 -5.96 9.04
N HIS A 215 1.53 -5.24 8.55
CA HIS A 215 1.35 -3.92 7.94
C HIS A 215 0.40 -4.00 6.74
N GLY A 216 -0.55 -3.07 6.65
CA GLY A 216 -1.44 -3.00 5.51
C GLY A 216 -0.70 -2.83 4.17
N LEU A 217 0.34 -1.98 4.16
CA LEU A 217 1.19 -1.78 2.99
C LEU A 217 2.04 -3.00 2.63
N CYS A 218 2.34 -3.89 3.57
CA CYS A 218 2.95 -5.19 3.26
C CYS A 218 1.97 -6.07 2.47
N SER A 219 0.72 -6.19 2.93
CA SER A 219 -0.34 -6.91 2.20
C SER A 219 -0.58 -6.29 0.81
N TYR A 220 -0.54 -4.96 0.69
CA TYR A 220 -0.61 -4.22 -0.56
C TYR A 220 0.52 -4.61 -1.52
N GLY A 221 1.77 -4.61 -1.05
CA GLY A 221 2.92 -5.01 -1.84
C GLY A 221 2.92 -6.49 -2.23
N MET A 222 2.55 -7.39 -1.30
CA MET A 222 2.42 -8.84 -1.56
C MET A 222 1.36 -9.12 -2.63
N ALA A 223 0.21 -8.44 -2.58
CA ALA A 223 -0.84 -8.58 -3.57
C ALA A 223 -0.39 -8.09 -4.95
N LEU A 224 0.29 -6.93 -5.03
CA LEU A 224 0.82 -6.45 -6.30
C LEU A 224 1.88 -7.40 -6.88
N LYS A 225 2.81 -7.91 -6.05
CA LYS A 225 3.79 -8.92 -6.49
C LYS A 225 3.08 -10.15 -7.07
N ALA A 226 2.03 -10.64 -6.40
CA ALA A 226 1.26 -11.76 -6.90
C ALA A 226 0.65 -11.48 -8.30
N VAL A 227 0.11 -10.27 -8.51
CA VAL A 227 -0.46 -9.87 -9.81
C VAL A 227 0.62 -9.73 -10.87
N VAL A 228 1.74 -9.09 -10.54
CA VAL A 228 2.88 -8.93 -11.47
C VAL A 228 3.40 -10.29 -11.90
N ASP A 229 3.65 -11.19 -10.96
CA ASP A 229 4.20 -12.52 -11.24
C ASP A 229 3.29 -13.39 -12.13
N THR A 230 1.96 -13.28 -11.98
CA THR A 230 1.03 -14.24 -12.58
C THR A 230 0.14 -13.67 -13.69
N ALA A 231 -0.20 -12.39 -13.62
CA ALA A 231 -1.09 -11.75 -14.60
C ALA A 231 -0.37 -10.82 -15.57
N LEU A 232 0.85 -10.38 -15.21
CA LEU A 232 1.67 -9.44 -16.00
C LEU A 232 3.02 -10.04 -16.42
N ASP A 233 3.18 -11.37 -16.35
CA ASP A 233 4.37 -12.10 -16.81
C ASP A 233 5.69 -11.65 -16.14
N GLY A 234 5.60 -11.15 -14.90
CA GLY A 234 6.72 -10.61 -14.12
C GLY A 234 7.22 -9.23 -14.57
N ASP A 235 6.52 -8.58 -15.49
CA ASP A 235 6.88 -7.26 -15.99
C ASP A 235 6.29 -6.14 -15.12
N VAL A 236 7.13 -5.58 -14.24
CA VAL A 236 6.77 -4.46 -13.33
C VAL A 236 6.42 -3.17 -14.08
N ALA A 237 6.97 -2.98 -15.29
CA ALA A 237 6.76 -1.76 -16.09
C ALA A 237 5.34 -1.69 -16.66
N ARG A 238 4.62 -2.82 -16.69
CA ARG A 238 3.22 -2.86 -17.14
C ARG A 238 2.23 -2.27 -16.13
N VAL A 239 2.62 -1.95 -14.90
CA VAL A 239 1.75 -1.34 -13.91
C VAL A 239 1.77 0.17 -14.05
N ARG A 240 0.67 0.77 -14.52
CA ARG A 240 0.49 2.23 -14.56
C ARG A 240 -0.05 2.74 -13.23
N SER A 241 -1.10 2.14 -12.71
CA SER A 241 -1.67 2.51 -11.42
C SER A 241 -2.11 1.30 -10.61
N TYR A 242 -2.10 1.47 -9.29
CA TYR A 242 -2.57 0.47 -8.34
C TYR A 242 -3.27 1.15 -7.18
N SER A 243 -4.52 0.78 -6.94
CA SER A 243 -5.33 1.31 -5.86
C SER A 243 -5.99 0.20 -5.05
N THR A 244 -6.17 0.44 -3.75
CA THR A 244 -6.87 -0.47 -2.83
C THR A 244 -7.49 0.27 -1.67
N ARG A 245 -8.49 -0.36 -1.04
CA ARG A 245 -8.98 -0.02 0.29
C ARG A 245 -8.59 -1.14 1.26
N PHE A 246 -8.07 -0.77 2.42
CA PHE A 246 -7.80 -1.71 3.51
C PHE A 246 -9.13 -2.09 4.16
N ALA A 247 -9.51 -3.37 4.07
CA ALA A 247 -10.80 -3.87 4.50
C ALA A 247 -10.73 -4.64 5.82
N GLY A 248 -9.58 -5.17 6.16
CA GLY A 248 -9.35 -5.91 7.40
C GLY A 248 -7.87 -6.14 7.66
N VAL A 249 -7.58 -6.67 8.82
CA VAL A 249 -6.22 -7.02 9.23
C VAL A 249 -5.87 -8.45 8.83
N VAL A 250 -4.59 -8.76 8.81
CA VAL A 250 -4.08 -10.11 8.65
C VAL A 250 -2.90 -10.31 9.61
N PHE A 251 -2.70 -11.52 10.06
CA PHE A 251 -1.65 -11.82 11.02
C PHE A 251 -0.49 -12.56 10.37
N PRO A 252 0.76 -12.32 10.82
CA PRO A 252 1.87 -13.18 10.46
C PRO A 252 1.54 -14.66 10.72
N GLY A 253 1.85 -15.53 9.74
CA GLY A 253 1.50 -16.95 9.74
C GLY A 253 0.19 -17.30 9.06
N GLU A 254 -0.65 -16.31 8.69
CA GLU A 254 -1.83 -16.52 7.84
C GLU A 254 -1.46 -16.48 6.35
N THR A 255 -2.42 -16.84 5.50
CA THR A 255 -2.25 -16.88 4.04
C THR A 255 -3.16 -15.88 3.36
N LEU A 256 -2.60 -15.04 2.49
CA LEU A 256 -3.38 -14.21 1.58
C LEU A 256 -3.81 -15.03 0.36
N ARG A 257 -5.10 -15.05 0.09
CA ARG A 257 -5.64 -15.54 -1.19
C ARG A 257 -5.94 -14.35 -2.09
N VAL A 258 -5.26 -14.31 -3.24
CA VAL A 258 -5.36 -13.24 -4.23
C VAL A 258 -6.12 -13.78 -5.43
N ARG A 259 -7.34 -13.28 -5.66
CA ARG A 259 -8.19 -13.61 -6.80
C ARG A 259 -8.18 -12.46 -7.78
N MET A 260 -8.04 -12.73 -9.06
CA MET A 260 -7.84 -11.75 -10.12
C MET A 260 -8.82 -11.94 -11.25
N TRP A 261 -9.41 -10.85 -11.72
CA TRP A 261 -10.28 -10.79 -12.90
C TRP A 261 -9.76 -9.77 -13.88
N ARG A 262 -9.50 -10.19 -15.11
CA ARG A 262 -9.22 -9.29 -16.22
C ARG A 262 -10.52 -8.70 -16.70
N THR A 263 -10.64 -7.38 -16.66
CA THR A 263 -11.85 -6.64 -17.05
C THR A 263 -11.47 -5.47 -17.93
N GLU A 264 -12.47 -4.89 -18.58
CA GLU A 264 -12.29 -3.67 -19.36
C GLU A 264 -12.94 -2.49 -18.63
N SER A 265 -12.45 -1.30 -18.89
CA SER A 265 -13.00 -0.03 -18.44
C SER A 265 -12.96 0.97 -19.58
N GLU A 266 -13.57 2.13 -19.42
CA GLU A 266 -13.51 3.22 -20.39
C GLU A 266 -12.06 3.64 -20.71
N ASN A 267 -11.15 3.44 -19.75
CA ASN A 267 -9.72 3.79 -19.86
C ASN A 267 -8.84 2.60 -20.34
N GLY A 268 -9.45 1.48 -20.77
CA GLY A 268 -8.73 0.31 -21.25
C GLY A 268 -8.81 -0.90 -20.30
N ARG A 269 -7.87 -1.82 -20.43
CA ARG A 269 -7.80 -3.03 -19.62
C ARG A 269 -7.49 -2.72 -18.17
N ARG A 270 -8.08 -3.49 -17.24
CA ARG A 270 -7.77 -3.43 -15.82
C ARG A 270 -7.81 -4.85 -15.21
N ILE A 271 -7.14 -5.00 -14.08
CA ILE A 271 -7.21 -6.22 -13.26
C ILE A 271 -7.90 -5.83 -11.96
N GLN A 272 -9.08 -6.39 -11.73
CA GLN A 272 -9.76 -6.30 -10.45
C GLN A 272 -9.25 -7.41 -9.55
N VAL A 273 -9.03 -7.09 -8.28
CA VAL A 273 -8.42 -8.03 -7.32
C VAL A 273 -9.23 -8.07 -6.04
N SER A 274 -9.39 -9.26 -5.49
CA SER A 274 -9.86 -9.49 -4.12
C SER A 274 -8.77 -10.19 -3.34
N VAL A 275 -8.47 -9.68 -2.14
CA VAL A 275 -7.49 -10.30 -1.24
C VAL A 275 -8.16 -10.64 0.07
N THR A 276 -8.07 -11.91 0.46
CA THR A 276 -8.72 -12.45 1.66
C THR A 276 -7.74 -13.26 2.51
N ALA A 277 -8.03 -13.43 3.80
CA ALA A 277 -7.28 -14.29 4.71
C ALA A 277 -7.90 -15.70 4.73
N VAL A 278 -7.15 -16.71 4.28
CA VAL A 278 -7.62 -18.10 4.12
C VAL A 278 -8.08 -18.69 5.45
N GLU A 279 -7.28 -18.55 6.49
CA GLU A 279 -7.50 -19.15 7.82
C GLU A 279 -8.67 -18.50 8.58
N ARG A 280 -9.25 -17.42 8.04
CA ARG A 280 -10.39 -16.72 8.62
C ARG A 280 -11.59 -16.68 7.67
N ASP A 281 -11.93 -17.83 7.09
CA ASP A 281 -13.08 -18.02 6.19
C ASP A 281 -13.11 -16.98 5.05
N ASP A 282 -11.96 -16.73 4.44
CA ASP A 282 -11.78 -15.71 3.40
C ASP A 282 -12.20 -14.28 3.85
N ALA A 283 -11.97 -13.92 5.12
CA ALA A 283 -12.21 -12.57 5.60
C ALA A 283 -11.49 -11.54 4.72
N PRO A 284 -12.16 -10.43 4.31
CA PRO A 284 -11.54 -9.44 3.43
C PRO A 284 -10.32 -8.77 4.07
N VAL A 285 -9.22 -8.66 3.32
CA VAL A 285 -8.00 -7.94 3.68
C VAL A 285 -7.85 -6.67 2.82
N LEU A 286 -7.87 -6.82 1.50
CA LEU A 286 -7.90 -5.72 0.56
C LEU A 286 -9.16 -5.82 -0.30
N ALA A 287 -9.85 -4.69 -0.46
CA ALA A 287 -11.07 -4.57 -1.26
C ALA A 287 -11.00 -3.34 -2.18
N ASP A 288 -11.91 -3.27 -3.14
CA ASP A 288 -11.95 -2.19 -4.12
C ASP A 288 -10.59 -2.04 -4.84
N THR A 289 -9.92 -3.18 -5.08
CA THR A 289 -8.55 -3.24 -5.55
C THR A 289 -8.51 -3.33 -7.08
N VAL A 290 -7.79 -2.38 -7.68
CA VAL A 290 -7.65 -2.27 -9.14
C VAL A 290 -6.20 -2.00 -9.51
N ILE A 291 -5.71 -2.75 -10.50
CA ILE A 291 -4.46 -2.46 -11.21
C ILE A 291 -4.83 -2.08 -12.65
N GLU A 292 -4.34 -0.93 -13.08
CA GLU A 292 -4.43 -0.49 -14.48
C GLU A 292 -3.07 -0.71 -15.14
N PRO A 293 -2.97 -1.66 -16.07
CA PRO A 293 -1.76 -1.83 -16.85
C PRO A 293 -1.59 -0.70 -17.90
N VAL A 294 -0.35 -0.54 -18.36
CA VAL A 294 0.00 0.34 -19.49
C VAL A 294 -0.55 -0.24 -20.77
#